data_fe58e12285430fab54dfabd531c3582f
#
_entry.id   fe58e12285430fab54dfabd531c3582f
#
_cell.length_a   1.000
_cell.length_b   1.000
_cell.length_c   1.000
_cell.angle_alpha   90.00
_cell.angle_beta   90.00
_cell.angle_gamma   90.00
#
_symmetry.space_group_name_H-M   'P 1'
#
loop_
_entity.id
_entity.type
_entity.pdbx_description
1 polymer ?
#
loop_
_entity_poly.entity_id
_entity_poly.type
_entity_poly.pdbx_seq_one_letter_code
_entity_poly.pdbx_strand_id
1 'polypeptide(L)'
;MDDPKIEKAKKEKRERRFLKIWRHPVKAFLKLRFHYTCKTESVPDGPFLLYVNHVTDLDPVFVACSFDQPLVYVAGENVQRMGKLSSLIRRYASTIDRVKGSTDSIAAMNILRTLRSGRPVCMFPSGNRSFSGKSTDIFPASAKLAIAAKVPLITYRLTGGYFTSPRWSDKMRCGKMHGEIVRVYTPEELAIMQPEELLRQITNDLYEDAYAMEPVAYKGKKLAERLETMLYLCPKCGRIDTLTSKDDTFSCSCGLCVKINEYGRFEGSNVPFEHPGMWDEWQQAKMKALASAAAEAPLLADEGQQLYRLDREHNLMPVTAGRMTLSGKELVIGNSVFPVESIDGIGLTQQDKLSFTSRGENYVIRSDHPRCGKKYYDLFRYLKN
;
A
#
# COMPACT_ATOMS: atom_id res chain seq x y z
N MET A 1 35.09 -10.80 17.46
CA MET A 1 34.09 -10.25 16.51
C MET A 1 33.84 -11.34 15.45
N ASP A 2 32.62 -11.87 15.37
CA ASP A 2 32.30 -12.88 14.35
C ASP A 2 32.42 -12.24 12.95
N ASP A 3 32.99 -12.98 11.99
CA ASP A 3 33.09 -12.55 10.60
C ASP A 3 31.67 -12.25 10.06
N PRO A 4 31.42 -11.06 9.48
CA PRO A 4 30.11 -10.67 8.93
C PRO A 4 29.54 -11.67 7.90
N LYS A 5 30.42 -12.40 7.20
CA LYS A 5 30.02 -13.47 6.25
C LYS A 5 29.44 -14.69 7.00
N ILE A 6 30.04 -15.06 8.13
CA ILE A 6 29.58 -16.20 8.95
C ILE A 6 28.23 -15.86 9.59
N GLU A 7 28.05 -14.65 10.07
CA GLU A 7 26.78 -14.22 10.68
C GLU A 7 25.65 -14.17 9.66
N LYS A 8 25.94 -13.69 8.44
CA LYS A 8 24.99 -13.72 7.31
C LYS A 8 24.57 -15.15 6.96
N ALA A 9 25.51 -16.08 6.84
CA ALA A 9 25.22 -17.48 6.54
C ALA A 9 24.41 -18.16 7.66
N LYS A 10 24.71 -17.87 8.93
CA LYS A 10 23.92 -18.34 10.09
C LYS A 10 22.48 -17.81 10.03
N LYS A 11 22.27 -16.55 9.65
CA LYS A 11 20.94 -15.94 9.50
C LYS A 11 20.16 -16.61 8.38
N GLU A 12 20.73 -16.80 7.20
CA GLU A 12 20.09 -17.47 6.07
C GLU A 12 19.68 -18.92 6.40
N LYS A 13 20.56 -19.67 7.07
CA LYS A 13 20.23 -21.03 7.52
C LYS A 13 19.05 -21.05 8.50
N ARG A 14 18.97 -20.05 9.40
CA ARG A 14 17.85 -19.90 10.32
C ARG A 14 16.55 -19.55 9.59
N GLU A 15 16.59 -18.65 8.62
CA GLU A 15 15.42 -18.26 7.81
C GLU A 15 14.89 -19.47 7.01
N ARG A 16 15.77 -20.24 6.34
CA ARG A 16 15.38 -21.46 5.63
C ARG A 16 14.75 -22.50 6.56
N ARG A 17 15.32 -22.72 7.76
CA ARG A 17 14.77 -23.63 8.76
C ARG A 17 13.40 -23.16 9.27
N PHE A 18 13.26 -21.86 9.54
CA PHE A 18 12.01 -21.25 9.99
C PHE A 18 10.92 -21.42 8.91
N LEU A 19 11.21 -21.06 7.66
CA LEU A 19 10.28 -21.20 6.55
C LEU A 19 9.86 -22.67 6.39
N LYS A 20 10.79 -23.62 6.41
CA LYS A 20 10.50 -25.05 6.28
C LYS A 20 9.57 -25.57 7.38
N ILE A 21 9.73 -25.10 8.62
CA ILE A 21 8.90 -25.53 9.77
C ILE A 21 7.52 -24.87 9.75
N TRP A 22 7.48 -23.53 9.56
CA TRP A 22 6.25 -22.77 9.75
C TRP A 22 5.38 -22.63 8.51
N ARG A 23 5.93 -22.86 7.33
CA ARG A 23 5.18 -22.75 6.07
C ARG A 23 3.96 -23.67 6.03
N HIS A 24 4.09 -24.92 6.44
CA HIS A 24 2.99 -25.89 6.37
C HIS A 24 1.80 -25.51 7.27
N PRO A 25 1.98 -25.25 8.58
CA PRO A 25 0.88 -24.82 9.44
C PRO A 25 0.30 -23.44 9.02
N VAL A 26 1.14 -22.49 8.59
CA VAL A 26 0.65 -21.20 8.10
C VAL A 26 -0.14 -21.40 6.79
N LYS A 27 0.34 -22.20 5.85
CA LYS A 27 -0.39 -22.49 4.60
C LYS A 27 -1.73 -23.18 4.88
N ALA A 28 -1.78 -24.10 5.85
CA ALA A 28 -3.03 -24.73 6.28
C ALA A 28 -4.00 -23.68 6.87
N PHE A 29 -3.51 -22.79 7.72
CA PHE A 29 -4.29 -21.69 8.27
C PHE A 29 -4.83 -20.76 7.15
N LEU A 30 -3.99 -20.34 6.20
CA LEU A 30 -4.40 -19.51 5.08
C LEU A 30 -5.45 -20.20 4.21
N LYS A 31 -5.30 -21.51 3.97
CA LYS A 31 -6.27 -22.32 3.24
C LYS A 31 -7.62 -22.38 3.97
N LEU A 32 -7.62 -22.60 5.28
CA LEU A 32 -8.84 -22.69 6.08
C LEU A 32 -9.51 -21.32 6.26
N ARG A 33 -8.73 -20.27 6.51
CA ARG A 33 -9.26 -18.93 6.85
C ARG A 33 -9.63 -18.10 5.64
N PHE A 34 -8.87 -18.23 4.54
CA PHE A 34 -8.99 -17.40 3.33
C PHE A 34 -9.16 -18.21 2.05
N HIS A 35 -9.38 -19.52 2.16
CA HIS A 35 -9.44 -20.44 1.00
C HIS A 35 -8.29 -20.21 0.01
N TYR A 36 -7.10 -19.89 0.56
CA TYR A 36 -5.96 -19.51 -0.24
C TYR A 36 -5.45 -20.68 -1.09
N THR A 37 -5.28 -20.38 -2.38
CA THR A 37 -4.62 -21.26 -3.35
C THR A 37 -3.47 -20.51 -4.03
N CYS A 38 -2.43 -21.19 -4.47
CA CYS A 38 -1.34 -20.56 -5.20
C CYS A 38 -0.83 -21.48 -6.33
N LYS A 39 -0.39 -20.84 -7.42
CA LYS A 39 0.34 -21.45 -8.53
C LYS A 39 1.70 -20.81 -8.63
N THR A 40 2.75 -21.58 -8.39
CA THR A 40 4.16 -21.14 -8.39
C THR A 40 5.04 -22.07 -9.22
N GLU A 41 4.47 -22.64 -10.26
CA GLU A 41 5.21 -23.42 -11.25
C GLU A 41 6.16 -22.47 -12.00
N SER A 42 7.34 -22.96 -12.36
CA SER A 42 8.35 -22.21 -13.14
C SER A 42 9.14 -21.11 -12.40
N VAL A 43 9.39 -21.28 -11.10
CA VAL A 43 10.36 -20.43 -10.40
C VAL A 43 11.78 -20.78 -10.86
N PRO A 44 12.56 -19.83 -11.40
CA PRO A 44 13.93 -20.08 -11.82
C PRO A 44 14.84 -20.39 -10.63
N ASP A 45 15.87 -21.20 -10.87
CA ASP A 45 16.95 -21.40 -9.91
C ASP A 45 17.77 -20.13 -9.70
N GLY A 46 18.19 -19.89 -8.45
CA GLY A 46 19.06 -18.76 -8.11
C GLY A 46 18.29 -17.51 -7.64
N PRO A 47 18.94 -16.34 -7.69
CA PRO A 47 18.33 -15.09 -7.31
C PRO A 47 17.36 -14.59 -8.39
N PHE A 48 16.23 -14.04 -7.97
CA PHE A 48 15.26 -13.36 -8.83
C PHE A 48 14.69 -12.13 -8.13
N LEU A 49 14.20 -11.19 -8.91
CA LEU A 49 13.40 -10.08 -8.44
C LEU A 49 11.92 -10.45 -8.57
N LEU A 50 11.18 -10.38 -7.46
CA LEU A 50 9.77 -10.70 -7.42
C LEU A 50 8.94 -9.44 -7.23
N TYR A 51 8.11 -9.10 -8.20
CA TYR A 51 7.15 -8.02 -8.12
C TYR A 51 5.76 -8.57 -7.85
N VAL A 52 5.09 -7.99 -6.85
CA VAL A 52 3.75 -8.42 -6.41
C VAL A 52 2.85 -7.20 -6.31
N ASN A 53 1.59 -7.30 -6.73
CA ASN A 53 0.58 -6.29 -6.42
C ASN A 53 0.31 -6.26 -4.91
N HIS A 54 -0.12 -5.10 -4.38
CA HIS A 54 -0.29 -4.93 -2.93
C HIS A 54 -1.77 -4.80 -2.57
N VAL A 55 -2.33 -5.83 -1.98
CA VAL A 55 -3.78 -5.96 -1.72
C VAL A 55 -4.14 -6.06 -0.24
N THR A 56 -3.27 -6.67 0.60
CA THR A 56 -3.50 -6.79 2.05
C THR A 56 -2.22 -6.50 2.85
N ASP A 57 -2.33 -6.28 4.16
CA ASP A 57 -1.17 -6.21 5.07
C ASP A 57 -0.51 -7.60 5.27
N LEU A 58 -1.20 -8.68 4.91
CA LEU A 58 -0.70 -10.05 4.97
C LEU A 58 -0.04 -10.55 3.68
N ASP A 59 0.07 -9.71 2.64
CA ASP A 59 0.68 -10.12 1.36
C ASP A 59 2.06 -10.78 1.53
N PRO A 60 2.98 -10.28 2.40
CA PRO A 60 4.25 -10.95 2.62
C PRO A 60 4.11 -12.37 3.14
N VAL A 61 3.05 -12.67 3.92
CA VAL A 61 2.78 -14.00 4.46
C VAL A 61 2.25 -14.92 3.35
N PHE A 62 1.30 -14.44 2.53
CA PHE A 62 0.79 -15.19 1.38
C PHE A 62 1.92 -15.52 0.40
N VAL A 63 2.77 -14.55 0.08
CA VAL A 63 3.93 -14.72 -0.80
C VAL A 63 4.94 -15.70 -0.18
N ALA A 64 5.29 -15.57 1.11
CA ALA A 64 6.20 -16.49 1.78
C ALA A 64 5.70 -17.95 1.78
N CYS A 65 4.38 -18.15 1.84
CA CYS A 65 3.77 -19.48 1.73
C CYS A 65 3.74 -20.02 0.31
N SER A 66 3.90 -19.18 -0.71
CA SER A 66 3.86 -19.57 -2.11
C SER A 66 5.23 -20.00 -2.65
N PHE A 67 6.32 -19.45 -2.13
CA PHE A 67 7.67 -19.74 -2.60
C PHE A 67 8.45 -20.60 -1.61
N ASP A 68 9.32 -21.49 -2.12
CA ASP A 68 10.10 -22.42 -1.30
C ASP A 68 11.39 -21.82 -0.73
N GLN A 69 11.81 -20.68 -1.28
CA GLN A 69 13.04 -19.98 -0.88
C GLN A 69 12.70 -18.80 0.07
N PRO A 70 13.58 -18.49 1.05
CA PRO A 70 13.45 -17.29 1.86
C PRO A 70 13.64 -16.05 1.00
N LEU A 71 12.63 -15.21 0.96
CA LEU A 71 12.64 -13.94 0.24
C LEU A 71 13.14 -12.81 1.15
N VAL A 72 13.86 -11.84 0.58
CA VAL A 72 14.17 -10.57 1.23
C VAL A 72 13.12 -9.55 0.82
N TYR A 73 12.39 -9.00 1.79
CA TYR A 73 11.29 -8.08 1.51
C TYR A 73 11.74 -6.61 1.54
N VAL A 74 11.32 -5.83 0.56
CA VAL A 74 11.44 -4.38 0.64
C VAL A 74 10.29 -3.86 1.50
N ALA A 75 10.61 -3.30 2.66
CA ALA A 75 9.65 -2.90 3.67
C ALA A 75 9.72 -1.39 3.94
N GLY A 76 8.55 -0.76 4.10
CA GLY A 76 8.47 0.62 4.58
C GLY A 76 8.76 0.71 6.09
N GLU A 77 9.12 1.90 6.57
CA GLU A 77 9.46 2.20 7.98
C GLU A 77 8.45 1.72 9.02
N ASN A 78 7.17 1.60 8.63
CA ASN A 78 6.13 1.18 9.55
C ASN A 78 6.30 -0.25 10.07
N VAL A 79 6.90 -1.15 9.30
CA VAL A 79 7.18 -2.52 9.73
C VAL A 79 8.16 -2.52 10.91
N GLN A 80 9.07 -1.56 10.96
CA GLN A 80 10.02 -1.41 12.07
C GLN A 80 9.36 -0.99 13.38
N ARG A 81 8.21 -0.31 13.31
CA ARG A 81 7.48 0.23 14.47
C ARG A 81 6.39 -0.69 15.02
N MET A 82 6.26 -1.91 14.52
CA MET A 82 5.25 -2.90 14.97
C MET A 82 5.61 -3.59 16.29
N GLY A 83 6.48 -3.02 17.12
CA GLY A 83 6.84 -3.53 18.44
C GLY A 83 7.39 -4.96 18.42
N LYS A 84 6.82 -5.87 19.24
CA LYS A 84 7.26 -7.27 19.33
C LYS A 84 7.21 -8.03 18.01
N LEU A 85 6.25 -7.70 17.13
CA LEU A 85 6.11 -8.30 15.81
C LEU A 85 7.26 -7.90 14.88
N SER A 86 7.73 -6.64 14.93
CA SER A 86 8.89 -6.20 14.15
C SER A 86 10.18 -6.93 14.54
N SER A 87 10.33 -7.22 15.84
CA SER A 87 11.46 -8.02 16.34
C SER A 87 11.43 -9.46 15.80
N LEU A 88 10.25 -10.08 15.77
CA LEU A 88 10.05 -11.41 15.18
C LEU A 88 10.36 -11.41 13.68
N ILE A 89 9.82 -10.45 12.93
CA ILE A 89 10.08 -10.30 11.50
C ILE A 89 11.58 -10.15 11.25
N ARG A 90 12.27 -9.22 11.93
CA ARG A 90 13.72 -9.03 11.77
C ARG A 90 14.56 -10.27 12.11
N ARG A 91 14.07 -11.12 13.02
CA ARG A 91 14.77 -12.35 13.42
C ARG A 91 14.65 -13.46 12.38
N TYR A 92 13.51 -13.56 11.68
CA TYR A 92 13.17 -14.70 10.82
C TYR A 92 12.89 -14.33 9.35
N ALA A 93 12.92 -13.03 9.02
CA ALA A 93 12.85 -12.53 7.66
C ALA A 93 13.86 -11.40 7.48
N SER A 94 14.52 -11.37 6.34
CA SER A 94 15.38 -10.23 5.97
C SER A 94 14.54 -9.15 5.32
N THR A 95 14.79 -7.89 5.69
CA THR A 95 14.15 -6.72 5.08
C THR A 95 15.18 -5.74 4.55
N ILE A 96 14.83 -5.04 3.49
CA ILE A 96 15.49 -3.85 2.98
C ILE A 96 14.56 -2.69 3.29
N ASP A 97 15.03 -1.74 4.09
CA ASP A 97 14.21 -0.63 4.54
C ASP A 97 14.11 0.45 3.48
N ARG A 98 12.90 1.01 3.31
CA ARG A 98 12.59 2.11 2.40
C ARG A 98 11.80 3.20 3.11
N VAL A 99 12.21 4.46 2.91
CA VAL A 99 11.45 5.63 3.36
C VAL A 99 10.32 5.90 2.37
N LYS A 100 9.08 5.98 2.87
CA LYS A 100 7.90 6.23 2.05
C LYS A 100 7.83 7.70 1.63
N GLY A 101 7.71 7.96 0.33
CA GLY A 101 7.63 9.32 -0.22
C GLY A 101 8.98 9.93 -0.61
N SER A 102 10.09 9.19 -0.51
CA SER A 102 11.41 9.63 -0.99
C SER A 102 11.86 8.84 -2.23
N THR A 103 12.69 9.47 -3.07
CA THR A 103 13.50 8.80 -4.10
C THR A 103 14.65 8.09 -3.41
N ASP A 104 14.46 6.82 -3.08
CA ASP A 104 15.43 6.08 -2.27
C ASP A 104 16.42 5.30 -3.14
N SER A 105 17.47 5.98 -3.59
CA SER A 105 18.60 5.37 -4.30
C SER A 105 19.35 4.34 -3.44
N ILE A 106 19.31 4.50 -2.10
CA ILE A 106 19.96 3.59 -1.15
C ILE A 106 19.21 2.25 -1.13
N ALA A 107 17.87 2.27 -1.11
CA ALA A 107 17.09 1.04 -1.18
C ALA A 107 17.33 0.29 -2.50
N ALA A 108 17.37 0.99 -3.64
CA ALA A 108 17.69 0.40 -4.93
C ALA A 108 19.09 -0.27 -4.94
N MET A 109 20.11 0.41 -4.41
CA MET A 109 21.44 -0.19 -4.28
C MET A 109 21.45 -1.43 -3.38
N ASN A 110 20.71 -1.41 -2.27
CA ASN A 110 20.62 -2.54 -1.36
C ASN A 110 19.89 -3.74 -1.99
N ILE A 111 18.87 -3.49 -2.82
CA ILE A 111 18.18 -4.51 -3.62
C ILE A 111 19.21 -5.17 -4.58
N LEU A 112 19.92 -4.38 -5.37
CA LEU A 112 20.90 -4.89 -6.32
C LEU A 112 22.04 -5.67 -5.63
N ARG A 113 22.54 -5.19 -4.49
CA ARG A 113 23.54 -5.91 -3.68
C ARG A 113 23.02 -7.25 -3.15
N THR A 114 21.75 -7.28 -2.72
CA THR A 114 21.11 -8.49 -2.22
C THR A 114 20.95 -9.54 -3.31
N LEU A 115 20.47 -9.13 -4.49
CA LEU A 115 20.35 -10.00 -5.66
C LEU A 115 21.72 -10.55 -6.10
N ARG A 116 22.75 -9.70 -6.19
CA ARG A 116 24.14 -10.12 -6.50
C ARG A 116 24.73 -11.08 -5.46
N SER A 117 24.22 -11.07 -4.22
CA SER A 117 24.62 -12.03 -3.18
C SER A 117 23.91 -13.38 -3.28
N GLY A 118 23.12 -13.63 -4.34
CA GLY A 118 22.41 -14.88 -4.58
C GLY A 118 21.08 -15.02 -3.87
N ARG A 119 20.49 -13.91 -3.34
CA ARG A 119 19.23 -13.95 -2.61
C ARG A 119 18.09 -13.31 -3.40
N PRO A 120 16.92 -13.96 -3.49
CA PRO A 120 15.76 -13.36 -4.13
C PRO A 120 15.19 -12.21 -3.31
N VAL A 121 14.70 -11.17 -3.99
CA VAL A 121 14.10 -9.98 -3.38
C VAL A 121 12.65 -9.85 -3.82
N CYS A 122 11.76 -9.66 -2.86
CA CYS A 122 10.34 -9.38 -3.09
C CYS A 122 10.04 -7.90 -2.83
N MET A 123 9.36 -7.28 -3.78
CA MET A 123 8.95 -5.88 -3.70
C MET A 123 7.50 -5.70 -4.18
N PHE A 124 6.80 -4.76 -3.55
CA PHE A 124 5.49 -4.27 -3.99
C PHE A 124 5.69 -2.95 -4.72
N PRO A 125 5.78 -2.95 -6.07
CA PRO A 125 6.29 -1.82 -6.84
C PRO A 125 5.38 -0.60 -6.87
N SER A 126 4.11 -0.74 -6.49
CA SER A 126 3.17 0.38 -6.30
C SER A 126 3.38 1.12 -4.98
N GLY A 127 4.01 0.49 -3.99
CA GLY A 127 4.26 1.06 -2.67
C GLY A 127 3.01 1.31 -1.81
N ASN A 128 1.82 1.14 -2.35
CA ASN A 128 0.55 1.33 -1.67
C ASN A 128 -0.41 0.19 -1.98
N ARG A 129 -1.22 -0.17 -0.97
CA ARG A 129 -2.38 -1.05 -1.18
C ARG A 129 -3.47 -0.29 -1.93
N SER A 130 -4.27 -1.03 -2.72
CA SER A 130 -5.47 -0.48 -3.36
C SER A 130 -6.45 0.10 -2.34
N PHE A 131 -7.03 1.26 -2.66
CA PHE A 131 -8.15 1.85 -1.91
C PHE A 131 -9.51 1.40 -2.47
N SER A 132 -9.62 1.36 -3.80
CA SER A 132 -10.88 1.21 -4.51
C SER A 132 -11.15 -0.22 -5.01
N GLY A 133 -10.18 -1.14 -4.86
CA GLY A 133 -10.23 -2.47 -5.45
C GLY A 133 -9.48 -2.59 -6.77
N LYS A 134 -9.11 -1.47 -7.41
CA LYS A 134 -8.22 -1.44 -8.57
C LYS A 134 -6.77 -1.32 -8.13
N SER A 135 -5.86 -2.01 -8.79
CA SER A 135 -4.42 -1.89 -8.55
C SER A 135 -3.97 -0.43 -8.65
N THR A 136 -3.04 -0.03 -7.78
CA THR A 136 -2.44 1.31 -7.81
C THR A 136 -1.30 1.38 -8.81
N ASP A 137 -1.00 2.60 -9.28
CA ASP A 137 0.07 2.85 -10.25
C ASP A 137 1.41 2.32 -9.75
N ILE A 138 2.18 1.76 -10.68
CA ILE A 138 3.54 1.27 -10.42
C ILE A 138 4.53 2.40 -10.69
N PHE A 139 5.49 2.58 -9.79
CA PHE A 139 6.53 3.60 -9.95
C PHE A 139 7.42 3.29 -11.17
N PRO A 140 7.66 4.26 -12.07
CA PRO A 140 8.50 4.05 -13.27
C PRO A 140 9.91 3.56 -12.96
N ALA A 141 10.46 3.93 -11.80
CA ALA A 141 11.76 3.46 -11.33
C ALA A 141 11.82 1.92 -11.16
N SER A 142 10.66 1.25 -11.00
CA SER A 142 10.61 -0.22 -10.86
C SER A 142 11.07 -0.95 -12.14
N ALA A 143 10.69 -0.44 -13.31
CA ALA A 143 11.15 -1.03 -14.58
C ALA A 143 12.67 -0.86 -14.76
N LYS A 144 13.21 0.34 -14.48
CA LYS A 144 14.66 0.59 -14.51
C LYS A 144 15.43 -0.29 -13.53
N LEU A 145 14.87 -0.51 -12.32
CA LEU A 145 15.47 -1.40 -11.32
C LEU A 145 15.49 -2.85 -11.79
N ALA A 146 14.41 -3.35 -12.41
CA ALA A 146 14.34 -4.71 -12.94
C ALA A 146 15.39 -4.96 -14.03
N ILE A 147 15.55 -4.04 -14.97
CA ILE A 147 16.60 -4.10 -16.02
C ILE A 147 18.00 -4.09 -15.39
N ALA A 148 18.23 -3.19 -14.44
CA ALA A 148 19.54 -3.06 -13.77
C ALA A 148 19.90 -4.26 -12.88
N ALA A 149 18.93 -5.05 -12.47
CA ALA A 149 19.12 -6.20 -11.59
C ALA A 149 19.86 -7.36 -12.27
N LYS A 150 19.74 -7.53 -13.60
CA LYS A 150 20.39 -8.59 -14.40
C LYS A 150 20.11 -10.01 -13.85
N VAL A 151 18.94 -10.21 -13.28
CA VAL A 151 18.39 -11.48 -12.81
C VAL A 151 16.97 -11.64 -13.35
N PRO A 152 16.38 -12.84 -13.35
CA PRO A 152 14.99 -13.00 -13.75
C PRO A 152 14.06 -12.09 -12.94
N LEU A 153 13.08 -11.47 -13.60
CA LEU A 153 11.96 -10.78 -12.97
C LEU A 153 10.73 -11.69 -13.01
N ILE A 154 10.13 -11.91 -11.86
CA ILE A 154 8.87 -12.62 -11.73
C ILE A 154 7.78 -11.61 -11.37
N THR A 155 6.68 -11.60 -12.11
CA THR A 155 5.45 -10.91 -11.72
C THR A 155 4.50 -11.91 -11.08
N TYR A 156 4.04 -11.61 -9.86
CA TYR A 156 3.18 -12.47 -9.08
C TYR A 156 1.93 -11.69 -8.67
N ARG A 157 0.76 -12.17 -9.06
CA ARG A 157 -0.52 -11.51 -8.80
C ARG A 157 -1.28 -12.20 -7.68
N LEU A 158 -1.66 -11.42 -6.68
CA LEU A 158 -2.60 -11.80 -5.62
C LEU A 158 -3.99 -11.26 -5.98
N THR A 159 -5.02 -12.09 -5.89
CA THR A 159 -6.42 -11.71 -6.13
C THR A 159 -7.30 -12.02 -4.93
N GLY A 160 -8.41 -11.27 -4.79
CA GLY A 160 -9.35 -11.41 -3.66
C GLY A 160 -8.90 -10.74 -2.37
N GLY A 161 -7.72 -10.15 -2.34
CA GLY A 161 -7.16 -9.52 -1.15
C GLY A 161 -7.90 -8.25 -0.75
N TYR A 162 -8.36 -7.46 -1.72
CA TYR A 162 -9.12 -6.25 -1.44
C TYR A 162 -10.37 -6.53 -0.59
N PHE A 163 -11.18 -7.53 -0.95
CA PHE A 163 -12.35 -7.89 -0.17
C PHE A 163 -12.01 -8.59 1.16
N THR A 164 -10.88 -9.31 1.23
CA THR A 164 -10.41 -9.96 2.46
C THR A 164 -10.01 -8.94 3.51
N SER A 165 -9.31 -7.88 3.13
CA SER A 165 -8.82 -6.83 4.04
C SER A 165 -8.84 -5.49 3.32
N PRO A 166 -10.02 -4.89 3.11
CA PRO A 166 -10.11 -3.57 2.50
C PRO A 166 -9.25 -2.57 3.28
N ARG A 167 -8.55 -1.68 2.58
CA ARG A 167 -7.60 -0.77 3.21
C ARG A 167 -8.24 0.17 4.25
N TRP A 168 -9.51 0.46 4.09
CA TRP A 168 -10.30 1.29 5.00
C TRP A 168 -10.83 0.53 6.22
N SER A 169 -10.90 -0.81 6.18
CA SER A 169 -11.46 -1.62 7.26
C SER A 169 -10.40 -2.09 8.25
N ASP A 170 -10.75 -2.07 9.54
CA ASP A 170 -9.93 -2.69 10.60
C ASP A 170 -10.23 -4.20 10.77
N LYS A 171 -11.19 -4.72 10.01
CA LYS A 171 -11.64 -6.12 10.12
C LYS A 171 -11.29 -6.91 8.88
N MET A 172 -10.76 -8.10 9.11
CA MET A 172 -10.49 -9.07 8.06
C MET A 172 -11.72 -9.96 7.83
N ARG A 173 -12.03 -10.21 6.56
CA ARG A 173 -13.14 -11.03 6.10
C ARG A 173 -12.65 -12.40 5.65
N CYS A 174 -13.53 -13.40 5.71
CA CYS A 174 -13.28 -14.75 5.21
C CYS A 174 -13.79 -14.84 3.78
N GLY A 175 -12.94 -15.14 2.84
CA GLY A 175 -13.30 -15.25 1.43
C GLY A 175 -12.24 -16.02 0.64
N LYS A 176 -12.22 -15.87 -0.67
CA LYS A 176 -11.33 -16.59 -1.56
C LYS A 176 -10.14 -15.72 -1.97
N MET A 177 -8.94 -16.17 -1.66
CA MET A 177 -7.71 -15.55 -2.16
C MET A 177 -6.94 -16.52 -3.07
N HIS A 178 -6.31 -15.96 -4.10
CA HIS A 178 -5.47 -16.72 -5.01
C HIS A 178 -4.18 -15.94 -5.31
N GLY A 179 -3.09 -16.69 -5.54
CA GLY A 179 -1.82 -16.14 -5.99
C GLY A 179 -1.25 -16.94 -7.14
N GLU A 180 -0.73 -16.28 -8.16
CA GLU A 180 -0.16 -16.94 -9.35
C GLU A 180 1.03 -16.18 -9.91
N ILE A 181 2.02 -16.91 -10.45
CA ILE A 181 3.03 -16.32 -11.32
C ILE A 181 2.34 -16.00 -12.65
N VAL A 182 2.34 -14.71 -13.01
CA VAL A 182 1.76 -14.24 -14.26
C VAL A 182 2.78 -14.38 -15.38
N ARG A 183 4.02 -13.94 -15.11
CA ARG A 183 5.11 -14.02 -16.09
C ARG A 183 6.49 -14.10 -15.40
N VAL A 184 7.41 -14.76 -16.07
CA VAL A 184 8.84 -14.76 -15.78
C VAL A 184 9.56 -14.13 -16.96
N TYR A 185 10.25 -13.04 -16.72
CA TYR A 185 11.11 -12.35 -17.69
C TYR A 185 12.54 -12.81 -17.48
N THR A 186 13.18 -13.29 -18.53
CA THR A 186 14.60 -13.66 -18.43
C THR A 186 15.52 -12.44 -18.44
N PRO A 187 16.77 -12.53 -17.97
CA PRO A 187 17.72 -11.42 -18.03
C PRO A 187 17.97 -10.95 -19.47
N GLU A 188 17.95 -11.85 -20.45
CA GLU A 188 18.14 -11.58 -21.87
C GLU A 188 16.96 -10.75 -22.43
N GLU A 189 15.72 -11.13 -22.11
CA GLU A 189 14.53 -10.34 -22.46
C GLU A 189 14.60 -8.93 -21.86
N LEU A 190 14.92 -8.84 -20.55
CA LEU A 190 15.02 -7.54 -19.86
C LEU A 190 16.12 -6.64 -20.44
N ALA A 191 17.23 -7.21 -20.93
CA ALA A 191 18.36 -6.44 -21.47
C ALA A 191 18.02 -5.68 -22.75
N ILE A 192 17.05 -6.14 -23.53
CA ILE A 192 16.64 -5.51 -24.80
C ILE A 192 15.37 -4.69 -24.70
N MET A 193 14.65 -4.75 -23.57
CA MET A 193 13.39 -4.02 -23.37
C MET A 193 13.65 -2.55 -23.01
N GLN A 194 12.80 -1.67 -23.53
CA GLN A 194 12.76 -0.28 -23.09
C GLN A 194 12.03 -0.20 -21.73
N PRO A 195 12.46 0.68 -20.81
CA PRO A 195 11.86 0.81 -19.48
C PRO A 195 10.35 1.09 -19.50
N GLU A 196 9.88 1.89 -20.45
CA GLU A 196 8.47 2.26 -20.60
C GLU A 196 7.62 1.06 -21.02
N GLU A 197 8.16 0.24 -21.93
CA GLU A 197 7.50 -0.99 -22.39
C GLU A 197 7.43 -2.02 -21.26
N LEU A 198 8.53 -2.22 -20.53
CA LEU A 198 8.58 -3.11 -19.37
C LEU A 198 7.61 -2.63 -18.29
N LEU A 199 7.53 -1.31 -18.01
CA LEU A 199 6.60 -0.75 -17.05
C LEU A 199 5.15 -1.08 -17.43
N ARG A 200 4.80 -0.92 -18.70
CA ARG A 200 3.46 -1.24 -19.21
C ARG A 200 3.13 -2.71 -19.02
N GLN A 201 4.07 -3.61 -19.33
CA GLN A 201 3.88 -5.05 -19.14
C GLN A 201 3.73 -5.43 -17.66
N ILE A 202 4.62 -4.94 -16.77
CA ILE A 202 4.52 -5.17 -15.32
C ILE A 202 3.17 -4.65 -14.79
N THR A 203 2.72 -3.49 -15.27
CA THR A 203 1.43 -2.92 -14.85
C THR A 203 0.27 -3.84 -15.24
N ASN A 204 0.28 -4.36 -16.46
CA ASN A 204 -0.75 -5.31 -16.92
C ASN A 204 -0.69 -6.63 -16.15
N ASP A 205 0.50 -7.20 -15.92
CA ASP A 205 0.67 -8.44 -15.20
C ASP A 205 0.13 -8.36 -13.76
N LEU A 206 0.37 -7.22 -13.09
CA LEU A 206 0.01 -7.00 -11.69
C LEU A 206 -1.36 -6.32 -11.51
N TYR A 207 -2.06 -6.04 -12.62
CA TYR A 207 -3.37 -5.39 -12.56
C TYR A 207 -4.43 -6.33 -11.99
N GLU A 208 -5.20 -5.84 -11.03
CA GLU A 208 -6.41 -6.43 -10.50
C GLU A 208 -7.49 -5.34 -10.43
N ASP A 209 -8.68 -5.67 -10.89
CA ASP A 209 -9.92 -4.98 -10.54
C ASP A 209 -10.79 -5.98 -9.77
N ALA A 210 -10.87 -5.79 -8.47
CA ALA A 210 -11.59 -6.72 -7.59
C ALA A 210 -13.08 -6.80 -7.91
N TYR A 211 -13.67 -5.73 -8.44
CA TYR A 211 -15.10 -5.69 -8.80
C TYR A 211 -15.42 -6.24 -10.21
N ALA A 212 -14.42 -6.38 -11.06
CA ALA A 212 -14.56 -7.00 -12.37
C ALA A 212 -14.50 -8.54 -12.33
N MET A 213 -14.10 -9.11 -11.18
CA MET A 213 -14.05 -10.56 -10.98
C MET A 213 -15.45 -11.12 -10.68
N GLU A 214 -15.62 -12.44 -10.91
CA GLU A 214 -16.83 -13.16 -10.49
C GLU A 214 -17.12 -12.90 -8.99
N PRO A 215 -18.37 -12.53 -8.65
CA PRO A 215 -18.74 -12.22 -7.28
C PRO A 215 -18.56 -13.41 -6.34
N VAL A 216 -17.75 -13.23 -5.30
CA VAL A 216 -17.55 -14.22 -4.24
C VAL A 216 -17.89 -13.56 -2.92
N ALA A 217 -18.59 -14.29 -2.04
CA ALA A 217 -18.94 -13.80 -0.71
C ALA A 217 -17.71 -13.72 0.21
N TYR A 218 -17.47 -12.55 0.79
CA TYR A 218 -16.41 -12.30 1.78
C TYR A 218 -17.04 -12.05 3.15
N LYS A 219 -17.27 -13.13 3.87
CA LYS A 219 -18.01 -13.14 5.14
C LYS A 219 -17.23 -12.42 6.25
N GLY A 220 -17.90 -11.49 6.92
CA GLY A 220 -17.32 -10.69 8.00
C GLY A 220 -18.41 -10.01 8.83
N LYS A 221 -17.96 -9.19 9.77
CA LYS A 221 -18.82 -8.31 10.57
C LYS A 221 -18.37 -6.87 10.34
N LYS A 222 -19.28 -5.93 10.46
CA LYS A 222 -18.98 -4.49 10.35
C LYS A 222 -18.41 -4.14 8.99
N LEU A 223 -19.12 -4.54 7.93
CA LEU A 223 -18.64 -4.48 6.55
C LEU A 223 -18.44 -3.04 6.05
N ALA A 224 -19.13 -2.05 6.62
CA ALA A 224 -18.96 -0.65 6.28
C ALA A 224 -18.01 0.12 7.22
N GLU A 225 -17.63 -0.48 8.36
CA GLU A 225 -16.91 0.21 9.43
C GLU A 225 -15.62 0.87 8.92
N ARG A 226 -15.49 2.18 9.14
CA ARG A 226 -14.40 3.08 8.72
C ARG A 226 -14.36 3.41 7.22
N LEU A 227 -15.42 3.16 6.46
CA LEU A 227 -15.48 3.49 5.05
C LEU A 227 -15.32 5.00 4.79
N GLU A 228 -15.67 5.88 5.76
CA GLU A 228 -15.40 7.33 5.73
C GLU A 228 -13.91 7.69 5.61
N THR A 229 -13.01 6.77 5.90
CA THR A 229 -11.57 6.99 5.70
C THR A 229 -11.14 6.84 4.24
N MET A 230 -12.04 6.30 3.40
CA MET A 230 -11.86 6.17 1.95
C MET A 230 -12.80 7.09 1.19
N LEU A 231 -14.10 7.08 1.54
CA LEU A 231 -15.14 7.87 0.88
C LEU A 231 -15.47 9.08 1.77
N TYR A 232 -15.04 10.25 1.32
CA TYR A 232 -15.11 11.50 2.10
C TYR A 232 -16.04 12.56 1.51
N LEU A 233 -16.50 12.39 0.25
CA LEU A 233 -17.37 13.33 -0.45
C LEU A 233 -18.75 12.71 -0.66
N CYS A 234 -19.80 13.32 -0.09
CA CYS A 234 -21.16 12.84 -0.23
C CYS A 234 -21.74 13.15 -1.61
N PRO A 235 -22.28 12.18 -2.38
CA PRO A 235 -22.83 12.44 -3.72
C PRO A 235 -24.18 13.17 -3.68
N LYS A 236 -24.91 13.12 -2.56
CA LYS A 236 -26.22 13.76 -2.41
C LYS A 236 -26.11 15.24 -2.05
N CYS A 237 -25.23 15.61 -1.10
CA CYS A 237 -25.14 16.99 -0.64
C CYS A 237 -23.83 17.72 -1.02
N GLY A 238 -22.87 17.03 -1.66
CA GLY A 238 -21.60 17.59 -2.09
C GLY A 238 -20.64 18.00 -0.96
N ARG A 239 -20.97 17.69 0.32
CA ARG A 239 -20.13 18.05 1.46
C ARG A 239 -19.06 17.01 1.74
N ILE A 240 -17.89 17.46 2.17
CA ILE A 240 -16.79 16.64 2.66
C ILE A 240 -16.97 16.43 4.17
N ASP A 241 -16.48 15.30 4.70
CA ASP A 241 -16.45 14.94 6.14
C ASP A 241 -17.84 14.86 6.83
N THR A 242 -18.87 14.55 6.07
CA THR A 242 -20.24 14.36 6.58
C THR A 242 -20.69 12.91 6.56
N LEU A 243 -19.80 12.03 6.09
CA LEU A 243 -20.03 10.59 5.98
C LEU A 243 -19.55 9.87 7.24
N THR A 244 -20.32 8.89 7.68
CA THR A 244 -20.03 8.07 8.87
C THR A 244 -20.43 6.63 8.63
N SER A 245 -19.71 5.71 9.25
CA SER A 245 -20.00 4.28 9.19
C SER A 245 -20.39 3.72 10.56
N LYS A 246 -21.31 2.77 10.57
CA LYS A 246 -21.65 1.96 11.73
C LYS A 246 -22.06 0.56 11.29
N ASP A 247 -21.32 -0.43 11.75
CA ASP A 247 -21.50 -1.84 11.38
C ASP A 247 -21.46 -2.03 9.84
N ASP A 248 -22.57 -2.41 9.22
CA ASP A 248 -22.67 -2.61 7.76
C ASP A 248 -23.30 -1.40 7.04
N THR A 249 -23.60 -0.33 7.79
CA THR A 249 -24.28 0.86 7.29
C THR A 249 -23.32 2.01 7.10
N PHE A 250 -23.44 2.71 5.97
CA PHE A 250 -22.70 3.93 5.62
C PHE A 250 -23.69 5.05 5.34
N SER A 251 -23.56 6.18 6.02
CA SER A 251 -24.55 7.24 6.02
C SER A 251 -23.93 8.64 6.00
N CYS A 252 -24.75 9.63 5.63
CA CYS A 252 -24.41 11.04 5.66
C CYS A 252 -25.44 11.80 6.49
N SER A 253 -25.03 12.88 7.14
CA SER A 253 -25.93 13.78 7.89
C SER A 253 -27.05 14.40 7.03
N CYS A 254 -26.97 14.33 5.69
CA CYS A 254 -28.05 14.77 4.78
C CYS A 254 -29.16 13.74 4.54
N GLY A 255 -29.11 12.59 5.22
CA GLY A 255 -30.08 11.50 5.08
C GLY A 255 -29.76 10.50 3.97
N LEU A 256 -28.56 10.54 3.34
CA LEU A 256 -28.07 9.43 2.52
C LEU A 256 -27.73 8.26 3.44
N CYS A 257 -28.17 7.04 3.09
CA CYS A 257 -27.90 5.83 3.87
C CYS A 257 -27.88 4.60 2.96
N VAL A 258 -26.82 3.80 3.03
CA VAL A 258 -26.64 2.55 2.29
C VAL A 258 -26.03 1.47 3.17
N LYS A 259 -26.24 0.19 2.83
CA LYS A 259 -25.57 -0.93 3.45
C LYS A 259 -24.55 -1.52 2.50
N ILE A 260 -23.49 -2.15 3.03
CA ILE A 260 -22.55 -2.96 2.26
C ILE A 260 -22.80 -4.43 2.58
N ASN A 261 -22.91 -5.25 1.54
CA ASN A 261 -23.07 -6.68 1.65
C ASN A 261 -21.73 -7.44 1.60
N GLU A 262 -21.79 -8.75 1.73
CA GLU A 262 -20.63 -9.65 1.71
C GLU A 262 -19.91 -9.73 0.35
N TYR A 263 -20.52 -9.21 -0.72
CA TYR A 263 -19.92 -9.08 -2.05
C TYR A 263 -19.21 -7.72 -2.24
N GLY A 264 -19.16 -6.90 -1.18
CA GLY A 264 -18.57 -5.55 -1.23
C GLY A 264 -19.41 -4.54 -2.01
N ARG A 265 -20.70 -4.84 -2.27
CA ARG A 265 -21.61 -3.98 -3.04
C ARG A 265 -22.58 -3.27 -2.13
N PHE A 266 -23.05 -2.11 -2.58
CA PHE A 266 -24.08 -1.35 -1.87
C PHE A 266 -25.47 -1.99 -2.04
N GLU A 267 -26.24 -1.99 -0.96
CA GLU A 267 -27.65 -2.35 -0.92
C GLU A 267 -28.46 -1.11 -0.55
N GLY A 268 -29.51 -0.86 -1.32
CA GLY A 268 -30.39 0.32 -1.18
C GLY A 268 -30.37 1.19 -2.42
N SER A 269 -31.47 1.96 -2.60
CA SER A 269 -31.72 2.71 -3.84
C SER A 269 -31.22 4.14 -3.82
N ASN A 270 -30.54 4.60 -2.75
CA ASN A 270 -30.30 6.01 -2.50
C ASN A 270 -28.90 6.51 -2.90
N VAL A 271 -28.08 5.68 -3.56
CA VAL A 271 -26.76 6.06 -4.05
C VAL A 271 -26.60 5.63 -5.50
N PRO A 272 -26.02 6.49 -6.37
CA PRO A 272 -25.87 6.21 -7.80
C PRO A 272 -24.70 5.26 -8.15
N PHE A 273 -24.17 4.55 -7.17
CA PHE A 273 -23.00 3.67 -7.30
C PHE A 273 -23.34 2.26 -6.84
N GLU A 274 -22.85 1.25 -7.53
CA GLU A 274 -23.02 -0.15 -7.14
C GLU A 274 -22.08 -0.56 -6.00
N HIS A 275 -20.91 0.08 -5.90
CA HIS A 275 -19.87 -0.31 -4.95
C HIS A 275 -18.93 0.86 -4.60
N PRO A 276 -18.16 0.76 -3.49
CA PRO A 276 -17.24 1.80 -3.05
C PRO A 276 -16.21 2.25 -4.10
N GLY A 277 -15.77 1.36 -4.99
CA GLY A 277 -14.82 1.71 -6.05
C GLY A 277 -15.39 2.73 -7.04
N MET A 278 -16.65 2.57 -7.48
CA MET A 278 -17.30 3.56 -8.38
C MET A 278 -17.49 4.91 -7.68
N TRP A 279 -17.85 4.89 -6.40
CA TRP A 279 -17.95 6.13 -5.63
C TRP A 279 -16.58 6.81 -5.52
N ASP A 280 -15.51 6.04 -5.27
CA ASP A 280 -14.16 6.59 -5.22
C ASP A 280 -13.73 7.22 -6.56
N GLU A 281 -14.02 6.59 -7.68
CA GLU A 281 -13.74 7.15 -9.01
C GLU A 281 -14.46 8.48 -9.24
N TRP A 282 -15.72 8.55 -8.87
CA TRP A 282 -16.50 9.79 -8.94
C TRP A 282 -15.90 10.89 -8.07
N GLN A 283 -15.57 10.60 -6.79
CA GLN A 283 -14.98 11.60 -5.90
C GLN A 283 -13.58 12.03 -6.36
N GLN A 284 -12.78 11.13 -6.94
CA GLN A 284 -11.48 11.46 -7.54
C GLN A 284 -11.63 12.50 -8.68
N ALA A 285 -12.62 12.32 -9.56
CA ALA A 285 -12.90 13.28 -10.62
C ALA A 285 -13.30 14.66 -10.04
N LYS A 286 -14.09 14.69 -8.94
CA LYS A 286 -14.44 15.93 -8.24
C LYS A 286 -13.23 16.59 -7.58
N MET A 287 -12.35 15.82 -6.96
CA MET A 287 -11.11 16.34 -6.36
C MET A 287 -10.15 16.89 -7.40
N LYS A 288 -10.06 16.25 -8.56
CA LYS A 288 -9.26 16.75 -9.69
C LYS A 288 -9.80 18.12 -10.17
N ALA A 289 -11.11 18.23 -10.36
CA ALA A 289 -11.73 19.51 -10.73
C ALA A 289 -11.49 20.61 -9.65
N LEU A 290 -11.56 20.24 -8.37
CA LEU A 290 -11.27 21.17 -7.27
C LEU A 290 -9.82 21.63 -7.30
N ALA A 291 -8.87 20.76 -7.53
CA ALA A 291 -7.46 21.10 -7.68
C ALA A 291 -7.20 22.04 -8.86
N SER A 292 -7.86 21.82 -10.00
CA SER A 292 -7.72 22.67 -11.20
C SER A 292 -8.30 24.08 -11.02
N ALA A 293 -9.30 24.24 -10.14
CA ALA A 293 -9.87 25.52 -9.77
C ALA A 293 -9.09 26.21 -8.63
N ALA A 294 -7.88 25.69 -8.29
CA ALA A 294 -7.13 25.98 -7.10
C ALA A 294 -7.04 27.48 -6.77
N ALA A 295 -7.80 27.85 -5.74
CA ALA A 295 -7.79 29.18 -5.15
C ALA A 295 -6.69 29.30 -4.08
N GLU A 296 -6.38 30.53 -3.68
CA GLU A 296 -5.50 30.79 -2.52
C GLU A 296 -6.15 30.32 -1.21
N ALA A 297 -7.48 30.29 -1.17
CA ALA A 297 -8.23 29.82 0.00
C ALA A 297 -8.04 28.33 0.28
N PRO A 298 -8.07 27.90 1.56
CA PRO A 298 -8.00 26.51 1.94
C PRO A 298 -9.13 25.68 1.30
N LEU A 299 -8.74 24.60 0.61
CA LEU A 299 -9.65 23.64 -0.02
C LEU A 299 -10.06 22.52 0.96
N LEU A 300 -9.16 22.18 1.88
CA LEU A 300 -9.38 21.21 2.96
C LEU A 300 -8.89 21.78 4.29
N ALA A 301 -9.56 21.41 5.38
CA ALA A 301 -9.16 21.77 6.73
C ALA A 301 -9.54 20.67 7.74
N ASP A 302 -8.68 20.43 8.73
CA ASP A 302 -8.94 19.57 9.90
C ASP A 302 -8.30 20.17 11.14
N GLU A 303 -8.98 20.08 12.28
CA GLU A 303 -8.44 20.43 13.59
C GLU A 303 -7.65 19.27 14.21
N GLY A 304 -6.92 19.51 15.31
CA GLY A 304 -6.27 18.50 16.13
C GLY A 304 -5.14 17.74 15.41
N GLN A 305 -4.41 18.40 14.55
CA GLN A 305 -3.32 17.77 13.80
C GLN A 305 -1.98 17.99 14.49
N GLN A 306 -1.11 16.99 14.48
CA GLN A 306 0.21 17.00 15.10
C GLN A 306 1.27 16.72 14.04
N LEU A 307 2.20 17.66 13.86
CA LEU A 307 3.32 17.53 12.93
C LEU A 307 4.55 17.05 13.67
N TYR A 308 5.18 16.02 13.13
CA TYR A 308 6.45 15.48 13.59
C TYR A 308 7.47 15.52 12.45
N ARG A 309 8.73 15.78 12.78
CA ARG A 309 9.89 15.56 11.90
C ARG A 309 10.53 14.22 12.25
N LEU A 310 11.03 13.51 11.25
CA LEU A 310 11.84 12.31 11.45
C LEU A 310 13.31 12.70 11.63
N ASP A 311 13.95 12.23 12.70
CA ASP A 311 15.39 12.32 12.84
C ASP A 311 16.11 11.25 12.00
N ARG A 312 17.45 11.23 12.03
CA ARG A 312 18.28 10.26 11.30
C ARG A 312 18.09 8.82 11.77
N GLU A 313 17.60 8.62 12.98
CA GLU A 313 17.28 7.33 13.59
C GLU A 313 15.81 6.96 13.40
N HIS A 314 15.06 7.74 12.60
CA HIS A 314 13.62 7.60 12.33
C HIS A 314 12.72 7.77 13.57
N ASN A 315 13.18 8.48 14.61
CA ASN A 315 12.33 8.86 15.73
C ASN A 315 11.45 10.07 15.36
N LEU A 316 10.26 10.12 15.97
CA LEU A 316 9.33 11.22 15.79
C LEU A 316 9.65 12.38 16.74
N MET A 317 10.14 13.48 16.19
CA MET A 317 10.41 14.72 16.91
C MET A 317 9.23 15.68 16.72
N PRO A 318 8.50 16.08 17.77
CA PRO A 318 7.37 17.00 17.65
C PRO A 318 7.83 18.36 17.10
N VAL A 319 7.05 18.93 16.19
CA VAL A 319 7.31 20.25 15.58
C VAL A 319 6.24 21.24 15.99
N THR A 320 4.98 20.96 15.69
CA THR A 320 3.84 21.81 16.01
C THR A 320 2.56 21.00 16.07
N ALA A 321 1.53 21.58 16.64
CA ALA A 321 0.18 21.04 16.62
C ALA A 321 -0.85 22.14 16.35
N GLY A 322 -2.01 21.79 15.80
CA GLY A 322 -3.10 22.71 15.54
C GLY A 322 -3.92 22.33 14.32
N ARG A 323 -4.57 23.31 13.75
CA ARG A 323 -5.35 23.19 12.52
C ARG A 323 -4.42 22.92 11.33
N MET A 324 -4.81 21.95 10.48
CA MET A 324 -4.18 21.69 9.19
C MET A 324 -5.08 22.21 8.07
N THR A 325 -4.49 22.89 7.11
CA THR A 325 -5.17 23.32 5.88
C THR A 325 -4.33 22.99 4.66
N LEU A 326 -4.99 22.65 3.55
CA LEU A 326 -4.36 22.51 2.25
C LEU A 326 -5.08 23.42 1.24
N SER A 327 -4.32 24.33 0.63
CA SER A 327 -4.75 25.18 -0.49
C SER A 327 -4.04 24.77 -1.78
N GLY A 328 -4.29 25.48 -2.87
CA GLY A 328 -3.55 25.32 -4.12
C GLY A 328 -2.07 25.69 -4.01
N LYS A 329 -1.70 26.49 -3.00
CA LYS A 329 -0.34 27.03 -2.82
C LYS A 329 0.45 26.37 -1.71
N GLU A 330 -0.21 25.98 -0.61
CA GLU A 330 0.50 25.58 0.61
C GLU A 330 -0.27 24.58 1.47
N LEU A 331 0.49 23.77 2.22
CA LEU A 331 0.05 22.94 3.33
C LEU A 331 0.47 23.66 4.63
N VAL A 332 -0.49 23.99 5.48
CA VAL A 332 -0.24 24.64 6.78
C VAL A 332 -0.64 23.71 7.90
N ILE A 333 0.20 23.54 8.93
CA ILE A 333 -0.13 22.80 10.14
C ILE A 333 0.32 23.64 11.35
N GLY A 334 -0.63 24.11 12.17
CA GLY A 334 -0.32 25.04 13.25
C GLY A 334 0.46 26.26 12.74
N ASN A 335 1.68 26.44 13.20
CA ASN A 335 2.57 27.53 12.78
C ASN A 335 3.54 27.16 11.64
N SER A 336 3.48 25.93 11.12
CA SER A 336 4.37 25.47 10.05
C SER A 336 3.70 25.59 8.69
N VAL A 337 4.40 26.19 7.72
CA VAL A 337 3.93 26.43 6.35
C VAL A 337 4.86 25.74 5.37
N PHE A 338 4.28 24.97 4.45
CA PHE A 338 4.98 24.23 3.42
C PHE A 338 4.37 24.58 2.06
N PRO A 339 5.06 25.36 1.20
CA PRO A 339 4.63 25.56 -0.17
C PRO A 339 4.46 24.19 -0.87
N VAL A 340 3.36 24.00 -1.61
CA VAL A 340 3.07 22.74 -2.34
C VAL A 340 4.24 22.37 -3.24
N GLU A 341 4.88 23.34 -3.90
CA GLU A 341 6.05 23.15 -4.75
C GLU A 341 7.27 22.56 -4.00
N SER A 342 7.43 22.90 -2.71
CA SER A 342 8.54 22.43 -1.86
C SER A 342 8.35 21.00 -1.33
N ILE A 343 7.18 20.40 -1.52
CA ILE A 343 6.88 19.04 -1.08
C ILE A 343 7.17 18.07 -2.24
N ASP A 344 8.18 17.22 -2.09
CA ASP A 344 8.60 16.28 -3.14
C ASP A 344 7.57 15.19 -3.39
N GLY A 345 6.89 14.73 -2.33
CA GLY A 345 5.86 13.72 -2.41
C GLY A 345 5.13 13.54 -1.09
N ILE A 346 3.88 13.08 -1.18
CA ILE A 346 3.04 12.75 -0.04
C ILE A 346 2.74 11.26 -0.02
N GLY A 347 2.80 10.65 1.16
CA GLY A 347 2.47 9.27 1.40
C GLY A 347 1.32 9.15 2.41
N LEU A 348 0.48 8.12 2.25
CA LEU A 348 -0.54 7.78 3.22
C LEU A 348 -0.24 6.41 3.80
N THR A 349 -0.07 6.36 5.13
CA THR A 349 0.14 5.14 5.89
C THR A 349 -1.08 4.83 6.71
N GLN A 350 -1.52 3.56 6.65
CA GLN A 350 -2.81 3.17 7.20
C GLN A 350 -3.93 4.00 6.56
N GLN A 351 -4.81 4.62 7.35
CA GLN A 351 -5.97 5.37 6.87
C GLN A 351 -5.84 6.88 7.11
N ASP A 352 -4.99 7.29 8.05
CA ASP A 352 -4.97 8.65 8.62
C ASP A 352 -3.58 9.30 8.72
N LYS A 353 -2.49 8.52 8.67
CA LYS A 353 -1.13 9.04 8.84
C LYS A 353 -0.56 9.51 7.52
N LEU A 354 -0.45 10.81 7.35
CA LEU A 354 0.22 11.40 6.22
C LEU A 354 1.72 11.53 6.49
N SER A 355 2.53 11.26 5.48
CA SER A 355 3.97 11.51 5.50
C SER A 355 4.36 12.25 4.24
N PHE A 356 5.30 13.19 4.34
CA PHE A 356 5.80 13.93 3.19
C PHE A 356 7.27 14.33 3.39
N THR A 357 7.93 14.63 2.28
CA THR A 357 9.29 15.18 2.27
C THR A 357 9.24 16.61 1.77
N SER A 358 9.87 17.52 2.48
CA SER A 358 10.03 18.90 2.05
C SER A 358 11.42 19.39 2.40
N ARG A 359 12.12 19.99 1.42
CA ARG A 359 13.48 20.51 1.56
C ARG A 359 14.48 19.51 2.15
N GLY A 360 14.33 18.23 1.76
CA GLY A 360 15.18 17.12 2.21
C GLY A 360 14.86 16.58 3.61
N GLU A 361 13.88 17.13 4.31
CA GLU A 361 13.44 16.67 5.63
C GLU A 361 12.14 15.85 5.50
N ASN A 362 12.01 14.81 6.32
CA ASN A 362 10.85 13.93 6.33
C ASN A 362 9.91 14.28 7.49
N TYR A 363 8.63 14.40 7.18
CA TYR A 363 7.58 14.77 8.12
C TYR A 363 6.48 13.73 8.20
N VAL A 364 5.85 13.63 9.38
CA VAL A 364 4.67 12.77 9.62
C VAL A 364 3.60 13.62 10.30
N ILE A 365 2.37 13.56 9.77
CA ILE A 365 1.21 14.20 10.39
C ILE A 365 0.36 13.09 11.01
N ARG A 366 0.00 13.28 12.28
CA ARG A 366 -0.95 12.46 13.02
C ARG A 366 -2.15 13.31 13.42
N SER A 367 -3.30 12.66 13.57
CA SER A 367 -4.50 13.27 14.10
C SER A 367 -4.77 12.76 15.51
N ASP A 368 -5.30 13.59 16.39
CA ASP A 368 -5.77 13.19 17.73
C ASP A 368 -7.15 12.51 17.70
N HIS A 369 -7.83 12.55 16.55
CA HIS A 369 -9.10 11.87 16.28
C HIS A 369 -9.10 11.20 14.89
N PRO A 370 -9.98 10.24 14.62
CA PRO A 370 -10.10 9.61 13.30
C PRO A 370 -10.33 10.65 12.19
N ARG A 371 -9.54 10.58 11.14
CA ARG A 371 -9.55 11.51 10.01
C ARG A 371 -9.38 10.74 8.70
N CYS A 372 -9.99 11.22 7.62
CA CYS A 372 -9.71 10.74 6.28
C CYS A 372 -8.41 11.35 5.74
N GLY A 373 -7.30 10.66 5.87
CA GLY A 373 -6.02 11.08 5.29
C GLY A 373 -6.03 11.06 3.75
N LYS A 374 -6.89 10.22 3.17
CA LYS A 374 -6.99 10.05 1.71
C LYS A 374 -7.39 11.34 1.00
N LYS A 375 -8.29 12.18 1.55
CA LYS A 375 -8.69 13.43 0.92
C LYS A 375 -7.50 14.38 0.65
N TYR A 376 -6.56 14.48 1.60
CA TYR A 376 -5.32 15.25 1.44
C TYR A 376 -4.37 14.62 0.43
N TYR A 377 -4.22 13.29 0.50
CA TYR A 377 -3.40 12.53 -0.44
C TYR A 377 -3.89 12.70 -1.88
N ASP A 378 -5.21 12.60 -2.10
CA ASP A 378 -5.83 12.75 -3.41
C ASP A 378 -5.69 14.17 -3.94
N LEU A 379 -6.07 15.19 -3.15
CA LEU A 379 -5.97 16.59 -3.56
C LEU A 379 -4.52 16.96 -3.89
N PHE A 380 -3.57 16.61 -3.02
CA PHE A 380 -2.16 16.93 -3.24
C PHE A 380 -1.63 16.34 -4.55
N ARG A 381 -1.97 15.09 -4.88
CA ARG A 381 -1.59 14.46 -6.15
C ARG A 381 -2.06 15.25 -7.36
N TYR A 382 -3.27 15.82 -7.31
CA TYR A 382 -3.80 16.62 -8.41
C TYR A 382 -3.24 18.05 -8.46
N LEU A 383 -2.77 18.59 -7.34
CA LEU A 383 -2.08 19.89 -7.30
C LEU A 383 -0.65 19.81 -7.87
N LYS A 384 -0.02 18.63 -7.83
CA LYS A 384 1.37 18.41 -8.34
C LYS A 384 1.43 17.96 -9.79
N ASN A 385 0.30 17.49 -10.39
CA ASN A 385 0.18 17.04 -11.79
C ASN A 385 -0.52 18.08 -12.65
#